data_17dc1a2d924453d7622daea8b72613cc
#
_entry.id   17dc1a2d924453d7622daea8b72613cc
#
_cell.length_a   1.000
_cell.length_b   1.000
_cell.length_c   1.000
_cell.angle_alpha   90.00
_cell.angle_beta   90.00
_cell.angle_gamma   90.00
#
_symmetry.space_group_name_H-M   'P 1'
#
loop_
_entity.id
_entity.type
_entity.pdbx_description
1 polymer ?
#
loop_
_entity_poly.entity_id
_entity_poly.type
_entity_poly.pdbx_seq_one_letter_code
_entity_poly.pdbx_strand_id
1 'polypeptide(L)'
;AMRARYVILANGILTTPKLARIDGMETFKGDSFHTSRWRYDVDLEGKTVGIIGTGATAVQAVPELAKVVGELYVFQRTPSSIDVRDQRVTASQEIEDWKEEPGWARARRKRFSKISAGRSAIQANDDYLAGKVEHFKERKEHARKLTPEEMVPKQLDSNFRLMEQIRARVDAIVEDPKTAEALKPYYPYGCKRPTFHDEYLPTFNLPHVHLVDTAPIGVTNINENGVMHQN
;
A
#
# COMPACT_ATOMS: atom_id res chain seq x y z
N ALA A 1 29.75 -11.70 22.49
CA ALA A 1 30.36 -11.72 21.15
C ALA A 1 30.08 -13.07 20.51
N MET A 2 29.63 -13.07 19.24
CA MET A 2 29.43 -14.28 18.44
C MET A 2 30.59 -14.44 17.44
N ARG A 3 31.04 -15.68 17.22
CA ARG A 3 31.97 -16.02 16.15
C ARG A 3 31.18 -16.76 15.06
N ALA A 4 31.30 -16.32 13.82
CA ALA A 4 30.68 -16.98 12.68
C ALA A 4 31.72 -17.21 11.56
N ARG A 5 31.59 -18.32 10.85
CA ARG A 5 32.42 -18.62 9.66
C ARG A 5 32.00 -17.76 8.47
N TYR A 6 30.72 -17.45 8.39
CA TYR A 6 30.11 -16.60 7.35
C TYR A 6 29.14 -15.62 7.99
N VAL A 7 29.10 -14.39 7.48
CA VAL A 7 28.15 -13.37 7.87
C VAL A 7 27.33 -12.97 6.65
N ILE A 8 25.99 -13.09 6.75
CA ILE A 8 25.09 -12.70 5.70
C ILE A 8 24.35 -11.44 6.15
N LEU A 9 24.58 -10.32 5.43
CA LEU A 9 23.87 -9.07 5.67
C LEU A 9 22.52 -9.11 4.95
N ALA A 10 21.44 -9.17 5.71
CA ALA A 10 20.05 -9.20 5.21
C ALA A 10 19.24 -8.05 5.77
N ASN A 11 19.87 -6.91 6.03
CA ASN A 11 19.28 -5.72 6.67
C ASN A 11 18.38 -4.88 5.74
N GLY A 12 18.30 -5.20 4.45
CA GLY A 12 17.50 -4.46 3.47
C GLY A 12 18.10 -3.09 3.11
N ILE A 13 17.37 -2.33 2.29
CA ILE A 13 17.80 -1.01 1.79
C ILE A 13 17.01 0.16 2.40
N LEU A 14 15.91 -0.11 3.14
CA LEU A 14 15.01 0.89 3.73
C LEU A 14 15.04 0.82 5.26
N THR A 15 16.22 0.77 5.86
CA THR A 15 16.40 0.54 7.29
C THR A 15 16.54 1.82 8.12
N THR A 16 16.93 2.93 7.47
CA THR A 16 17.07 4.22 8.14
C THR A 16 15.81 5.05 7.94
N PRO A 17 15.06 5.38 9.01
CA PRO A 17 13.89 6.23 8.89
C PRO A 17 14.31 7.64 8.46
N LYS A 18 13.55 8.23 7.54
CA LYS A 18 13.65 9.65 7.20
C LYS A 18 12.40 10.33 7.74
N LEU A 19 12.57 11.11 8.79
CA LEU A 19 11.48 11.89 9.35
C LEU A 19 11.09 13.02 8.38
N ALA A 20 9.80 13.30 8.31
CA ALA A 20 9.32 14.52 7.69
C ALA A 20 9.83 15.74 8.48
N ARG A 21 10.10 16.84 7.77
CA ARG A 21 10.38 18.12 8.42
C ARG A 21 9.03 18.78 8.70
N ILE A 22 8.53 18.58 9.90
CA ILE A 22 7.29 19.17 10.40
C ILE A 22 7.66 20.05 11.58
N ASP A 23 7.32 21.32 11.51
CA ASP A 23 7.66 22.27 12.57
C ASP A 23 6.96 21.89 13.87
N GLY A 24 7.67 21.98 14.98
CA GLY A 24 7.15 21.72 16.31
C GLY A 24 7.01 20.25 16.71
N MET A 25 7.49 19.29 15.88
CA MET A 25 7.43 17.85 16.24
C MET A 25 8.02 17.55 17.62
N GLU A 26 9.07 18.27 18.00
CA GLU A 26 9.78 18.12 19.28
C GLU A 26 8.99 18.67 20.49
N THR A 27 7.94 19.44 20.24
CA THR A 27 7.10 20.00 21.31
C THR A 27 5.96 19.09 21.71
N PHE A 28 5.65 18.08 20.89
CA PHE A 28 4.54 17.16 21.16
C PHE A 28 4.76 16.39 22.45
N LYS A 29 3.78 16.44 23.35
CA LYS A 29 3.86 15.81 24.69
C LYS A 29 3.42 14.34 24.70
N GLY A 30 2.79 13.86 23.63
CA GLY A 30 2.40 12.46 23.49
C GLY A 30 3.53 11.60 22.92
N ASP A 31 3.26 10.30 22.81
CA ASP A 31 4.19 9.37 22.18
C ASP A 31 4.24 9.58 20.66
N SER A 32 5.45 9.73 20.12
CA SER A 32 5.71 9.91 18.71
C SER A 32 6.84 8.99 18.25
N PHE A 33 6.61 8.24 17.18
CA PHE A 33 7.62 7.33 16.63
C PHE A 33 7.39 7.04 15.14
N HIS A 34 8.44 6.68 14.45
CA HIS A 34 8.36 6.25 13.07
C HIS A 34 7.97 4.78 13.00
N THR A 35 7.11 4.39 12.05
CA THR A 35 6.59 3.02 11.90
C THR A 35 7.69 1.95 11.73
N SER A 36 8.87 2.31 11.20
CA SER A 36 10.03 1.40 11.15
C SER A 36 10.78 1.26 12.48
N ARG A 37 10.37 1.99 13.50
CA ARG A 37 10.86 1.98 14.87
C ARG A 37 9.68 1.88 15.81
N TRP A 38 8.85 0.86 15.60
CA TRP A 38 7.63 0.66 16.39
C TRP A 38 7.94 0.50 17.87
N ARG A 39 7.19 1.21 18.69
CA ARG A 39 7.31 1.18 20.15
C ARG A 39 6.26 0.22 20.72
N TYR A 40 6.69 -1.01 20.97
CA TYR A 40 5.83 -2.06 21.55
C TYR A 40 5.53 -1.82 23.04
N ASP A 41 6.21 -0.90 23.67
CA ASP A 41 6.03 -0.48 25.06
C ASP A 41 4.91 0.58 25.21
N VAL A 42 4.42 1.14 24.12
CA VAL A 42 3.31 2.10 24.12
C VAL A 42 2.00 1.36 23.94
N ASP A 43 1.12 1.48 24.92
CA ASP A 43 -0.24 1.00 24.82
C ASP A 43 -1.08 1.97 24.00
N LEU A 44 -1.71 1.47 22.94
CA LEU A 44 -2.56 2.25 22.04
C LEU A 44 -4.05 2.01 22.25
N GLU A 45 -4.44 1.09 23.15
CA GLU A 45 -5.84 0.77 23.40
C GLU A 45 -6.62 1.99 23.88
N GLY A 46 -7.72 2.29 23.17
CA GLY A 46 -8.60 3.42 23.48
C GLY A 46 -8.00 4.80 23.28
N LYS A 47 -6.75 4.94 22.80
CA LYS A 47 -6.09 6.21 22.56
C LYS A 47 -6.56 6.91 21.30
N THR A 48 -6.34 8.22 21.26
CA THR A 48 -6.40 9.02 20.02
C THR A 48 -5.05 8.92 19.31
N VAL A 49 -5.04 8.38 18.11
CA VAL A 49 -3.82 8.13 17.32
C VAL A 49 -3.88 8.85 15.99
N GLY A 50 -2.80 9.57 15.66
CA GLY A 50 -2.59 10.16 14.33
C GLY A 50 -1.54 9.40 13.54
N ILE A 51 -1.84 9.02 12.30
CA ILE A 51 -0.87 8.46 11.35
C ILE A 51 -0.64 9.44 10.20
N ILE A 52 0.60 9.86 9.98
CA ILE A 52 0.93 10.82 8.92
C ILE A 52 1.44 10.06 7.69
N GLY A 53 0.67 10.14 6.61
CA GLY A 53 0.97 9.52 5.33
C GLY A 53 0.12 8.29 5.03
N THR A 54 0.01 7.98 3.73
CA THR A 54 -0.84 6.92 3.17
C THR A 54 -0.06 5.95 2.28
N GLY A 55 1.26 5.81 2.51
CA GLY A 55 2.09 4.85 1.79
C GLY A 55 1.81 3.40 2.21
N ALA A 56 2.50 2.45 1.59
CA ALA A 56 2.28 1.02 1.79
C ALA A 56 2.33 0.55 3.26
N THR A 57 3.08 1.23 4.11
CA THR A 57 3.10 0.94 5.55
C THR A 57 1.80 1.37 6.21
N ALA A 58 1.32 2.59 5.94
CA ALA A 58 0.06 3.09 6.49
C ALA A 58 -1.13 2.25 5.99
N VAL A 59 -1.12 1.85 4.72
CA VAL A 59 -2.17 0.98 4.14
C VAL A 59 -2.32 -0.32 4.93
N GLN A 60 -1.24 -0.86 5.48
CA GLN A 60 -1.27 -2.07 6.31
C GLN A 60 -1.54 -1.75 7.79
N ALA A 61 -1.05 -0.62 8.29
CA ALA A 61 -1.16 -0.28 9.71
C ALA A 61 -2.54 0.28 10.09
N VAL A 62 -3.19 1.05 9.21
CA VAL A 62 -4.48 1.70 9.48
C VAL A 62 -5.58 0.72 9.86
N PRO A 63 -5.81 -0.39 9.14
CA PRO A 63 -6.82 -1.37 9.54
C PRO A 63 -6.53 -2.03 10.89
N GLU A 64 -5.27 -2.28 11.20
CA GLU A 64 -4.89 -2.89 12.47
C GLU A 64 -5.00 -1.91 13.64
N LEU A 65 -4.61 -0.66 13.43
CA LEU A 65 -4.78 0.41 14.43
C LEU A 65 -6.26 0.64 14.75
N ALA A 66 -7.10 0.68 13.74
CA ALA A 66 -8.54 0.88 13.92
C ALA A 66 -9.22 -0.17 14.81
N LYS A 67 -8.63 -1.37 14.96
CA LYS A 67 -9.16 -2.43 15.83
C LYS A 67 -8.92 -2.18 17.32
N VAL A 68 -7.99 -1.29 17.66
CA VAL A 68 -7.53 -1.14 19.06
C VAL A 68 -7.62 0.29 19.60
N VAL A 69 -7.54 1.31 18.73
CA VAL A 69 -7.54 2.71 19.15
C VAL A 69 -8.95 3.24 19.37
N GLY A 70 -9.10 4.27 20.22
CA GLY A 70 -10.38 4.95 20.41
C GLY A 70 -10.74 5.88 19.27
N GLU A 71 -9.76 6.62 18.75
CA GLU A 71 -9.90 7.54 17.60
C GLU A 71 -8.67 7.43 16.71
N LEU A 72 -8.87 7.33 15.41
CA LEU A 72 -7.80 7.25 14.40
C LEU A 72 -7.89 8.38 13.37
N TYR A 73 -6.87 9.20 13.30
CA TYR A 73 -6.75 10.27 12.31
C TYR A 73 -5.68 9.92 11.28
N VAL A 74 -6.07 9.78 10.02
CA VAL A 74 -5.17 9.47 8.90
C VAL A 74 -4.91 10.74 8.10
N PHE A 75 -3.71 11.33 8.25
CA PHE A 75 -3.32 12.55 7.56
C PHE A 75 -2.79 12.23 6.17
N GLN A 76 -3.54 12.61 5.16
CA GLN A 76 -3.27 12.31 3.76
C GLN A 76 -2.89 13.56 2.99
N ARG A 77 -1.73 13.56 2.35
CA ARG A 77 -1.39 14.57 1.33
C ARG A 77 -1.73 14.10 -0.08
N THR A 78 -1.54 12.84 -0.36
CA THR A 78 -1.79 12.23 -1.67
C THR A 78 -2.36 10.84 -1.45
N PRO A 79 -3.51 10.51 -2.00
CA PRO A 79 -4.09 9.17 -1.87
C PRO A 79 -3.19 8.10 -2.50
N SER A 80 -3.19 6.92 -1.95
CA SER A 80 -2.56 5.74 -2.56
C SER A 80 -3.54 5.01 -3.47
N SER A 81 -3.04 4.38 -4.53
CA SER A 81 -3.85 3.46 -5.31
C SER A 81 -4.00 2.15 -4.53
N ILE A 82 -5.23 1.84 -4.11
CA ILE A 82 -5.55 0.66 -3.32
C ILE A 82 -6.33 -0.32 -4.16
N ASP A 83 -5.69 -1.41 -4.53
CA ASP A 83 -6.34 -2.45 -5.31
C ASP A 83 -6.59 -3.71 -4.47
N VAL A 84 -7.32 -4.65 -5.03
CA VAL A 84 -7.67 -5.91 -4.38
C VAL A 84 -6.40 -6.70 -4.05
N ARG A 85 -6.31 -7.16 -2.81
CA ARG A 85 -5.28 -8.09 -2.35
C ARG A 85 -5.71 -9.53 -2.55
N ASP A 86 -7.00 -9.78 -2.34
CA ASP A 86 -7.60 -11.12 -2.34
C ASP A 86 -6.85 -12.06 -1.37
N GLN A 87 -6.70 -11.59 -0.13
CA GLN A 87 -5.97 -12.32 0.89
C GLN A 87 -6.76 -13.55 1.32
N ARG A 88 -6.15 -14.71 1.19
CA ARG A 88 -6.73 -15.98 1.61
C ARG A 88 -5.74 -16.81 2.43
N VAL A 89 -6.28 -17.72 3.20
CA VAL A 89 -5.46 -18.75 3.87
C VAL A 89 -4.94 -19.70 2.80
N THR A 90 -3.65 -20.02 2.85
CA THR A 90 -3.04 -21.01 1.95
C THR A 90 -3.63 -22.39 2.25
N ALA A 91 -4.17 -23.05 1.22
CA ALA A 91 -4.73 -24.37 1.38
C ALA A 91 -3.66 -25.40 1.78
N SER A 92 -4.03 -26.36 2.63
CA SER A 92 -3.08 -27.39 3.08
C SER A 92 -2.49 -28.18 1.90
N GLN A 93 -3.30 -28.46 0.87
CA GLN A 93 -2.82 -29.15 -0.33
C GLN A 93 -1.74 -28.36 -1.06
N GLU A 94 -1.88 -27.04 -1.20
CA GLU A 94 -0.83 -26.20 -1.82
C GLU A 94 0.49 -26.27 -1.03
N ILE A 95 0.41 -26.35 0.28
CA ILE A 95 1.61 -26.47 1.15
C ILE A 95 2.30 -27.81 0.89
N GLU A 96 1.55 -28.91 0.79
CA GLU A 96 2.12 -30.22 0.49
C GLU A 96 2.72 -30.28 -0.92
N ASP A 97 2.02 -29.74 -1.93
CA ASP A 97 2.53 -29.66 -3.30
C ASP A 97 3.86 -28.89 -3.36
N TRP A 98 3.98 -27.80 -2.59
CA TRP A 98 5.23 -27.04 -2.52
C TRP A 98 6.38 -27.79 -1.83
N LYS A 99 6.08 -28.64 -0.85
CA LYS A 99 7.10 -29.48 -0.19
C LYS A 99 7.69 -30.51 -1.16
N GLU A 100 6.87 -31.01 -2.09
CA GLU A 100 7.28 -31.98 -3.11
C GLU A 100 8.16 -31.35 -4.21
N GLU A 101 8.09 -30.02 -4.40
CA GLU A 101 8.85 -29.29 -5.44
C GLU A 101 10.09 -28.58 -4.85
N PRO A 102 11.30 -29.16 -4.88
CA PRO A 102 12.50 -28.49 -4.41
C PRO A 102 12.74 -27.15 -5.13
N GLY A 103 12.85 -26.08 -4.35
CA GLY A 103 13.10 -24.74 -4.89
C GLY A 103 11.87 -24.00 -5.41
N TRP A 104 10.65 -24.43 -5.05
CA TRP A 104 9.37 -23.84 -5.42
C TRP A 104 9.33 -22.31 -5.22
N ALA A 105 9.84 -21.80 -4.12
CA ALA A 105 9.86 -20.36 -3.82
C ALA A 105 10.67 -19.56 -4.86
N ARG A 106 11.79 -20.12 -5.34
CA ARG A 106 12.60 -19.53 -6.41
C ARG A 106 11.89 -19.60 -7.75
N ALA A 107 11.25 -20.72 -8.05
CA ALA A 107 10.47 -20.93 -9.28
C ALA A 107 9.30 -19.93 -9.33
N ARG A 108 8.50 -19.81 -8.26
CA ARG A 108 7.39 -18.86 -8.13
C ARG A 108 7.84 -17.41 -8.31
N ARG A 109 8.94 -17.00 -7.65
CA ARG A 109 9.51 -15.66 -7.82
C ARG A 109 9.97 -15.38 -9.25
N LYS A 110 10.66 -16.32 -9.89
CA LYS A 110 11.09 -16.19 -11.29
C LYS A 110 9.88 -16.07 -12.23
N ARG A 111 8.83 -16.86 -11.98
CA ARG A 111 7.61 -16.81 -12.75
C ARG A 111 6.93 -15.45 -12.60
N PHE A 112 6.71 -14.97 -11.37
CA PHE A 112 6.17 -13.63 -11.10
C PHE A 112 6.96 -12.53 -11.85
N SER A 113 8.28 -12.55 -11.77
CA SER A 113 9.14 -11.57 -12.46
C SER A 113 8.98 -11.62 -13.99
N LYS A 114 8.83 -12.82 -14.57
CA LYS A 114 8.60 -12.97 -16.02
C LYS A 114 7.25 -12.42 -16.45
N ILE A 115 6.19 -12.69 -15.67
CA ILE A 115 4.85 -12.20 -15.95
C ILE A 115 4.81 -10.67 -15.82
N SER A 116 5.33 -10.13 -14.73
CA SER A 116 5.40 -8.69 -14.50
C SER A 116 6.19 -7.93 -15.56
N ALA A 117 7.18 -8.58 -16.18
CA ALA A 117 7.94 -8.06 -17.31
C ALA A 117 7.29 -8.33 -18.68
N GLY A 118 6.10 -8.93 -18.74
CA GLY A 118 5.42 -9.30 -19.97
C GLY A 118 6.08 -10.45 -20.75
N ARG A 119 6.99 -11.21 -20.11
CA ARG A 119 7.78 -12.27 -20.76
C ARG A 119 7.18 -13.67 -20.63
N SER A 120 6.10 -13.81 -19.90
CA SER A 120 5.41 -15.12 -19.72
C SER A 120 3.89 -14.93 -19.74
N ALA A 121 3.17 -15.94 -20.21
CA ALA A 121 1.72 -15.94 -20.12
C ALA A 121 1.25 -16.15 -18.67
N ILE A 122 0.11 -15.55 -18.33
CA ILE A 122 -0.56 -15.75 -17.06
C ILE A 122 -1.31 -17.08 -17.13
N GLN A 123 -1.27 -17.85 -16.06
CA GLN A 123 -1.98 -19.11 -15.89
C GLN A 123 -2.98 -19.00 -14.72
N ALA A 124 -3.91 -19.95 -14.63
CA ALA A 124 -4.95 -19.93 -13.60
C ALA A 124 -4.43 -19.96 -12.16
N ASN A 125 -3.24 -20.53 -11.94
CA ASN A 125 -2.60 -20.59 -10.62
C ASN A 125 -1.72 -19.37 -10.28
N ASP A 126 -1.72 -18.33 -11.12
CA ASP A 126 -1.04 -17.06 -10.84
C ASP A 126 -1.96 -16.10 -10.02
N ASP A 127 -2.63 -16.62 -9.03
CA ASP A 127 -3.58 -15.96 -8.13
C ASP A 127 -3.00 -14.74 -7.40
N TYR A 128 -1.68 -14.71 -7.21
CA TYR A 128 -0.95 -13.56 -6.64
C TYR A 128 -0.93 -12.31 -7.54
N LEU A 129 -1.51 -12.40 -8.74
CA LEU A 129 -1.73 -11.27 -9.65
C LEU A 129 -3.16 -10.71 -9.56
N ALA A 130 -3.90 -11.05 -8.52
CA ALA A 130 -5.30 -10.68 -8.36
C ALA A 130 -5.63 -9.28 -8.92
N GLY A 131 -6.72 -9.18 -9.66
CA GLY A 131 -7.20 -7.94 -10.28
C GLY A 131 -6.36 -7.37 -11.43
N LYS A 132 -5.13 -7.88 -11.67
CA LYS A 132 -4.18 -7.33 -12.65
C LYS A 132 -4.05 -8.15 -13.94
N VAL A 133 -4.70 -9.30 -14.00
CA VAL A 133 -4.53 -10.26 -15.10
C VAL A 133 -4.77 -9.61 -16.46
N GLU A 134 -5.85 -8.83 -16.57
CA GLU A 134 -6.23 -8.20 -17.84
C GLU A 134 -5.26 -7.11 -18.26
N HIS A 135 -4.86 -6.24 -17.31
CA HIS A 135 -3.86 -5.21 -17.55
C HIS A 135 -2.51 -5.79 -18.03
N PHE A 136 -2.05 -6.89 -17.42
CA PHE A 136 -0.82 -7.56 -17.87
C PHE A 136 -0.97 -8.24 -19.24
N LYS A 137 -2.14 -8.79 -19.55
CA LYS A 137 -2.43 -9.33 -20.88
C LYS A 137 -2.40 -8.26 -21.95
N GLU A 138 -3.10 -7.14 -21.74
CA GLU A 138 -3.12 -5.99 -22.64
C GLU A 138 -1.72 -5.44 -22.91
N ARG A 139 -0.92 -5.23 -21.86
CA ARG A 139 0.47 -4.78 -22.01
C ARG A 139 1.29 -5.71 -22.89
N LYS A 140 1.10 -7.02 -22.74
CA LYS A 140 1.83 -8.02 -23.52
C LYS A 140 1.42 -8.03 -24.99
N GLU A 141 0.13 -7.90 -25.27
CA GLU A 141 -0.37 -7.83 -26.65
C GLU A 141 0.13 -6.58 -27.36
N HIS A 142 0.11 -5.43 -26.68
CA HIS A 142 0.63 -4.18 -27.20
C HIS A 142 2.12 -4.25 -27.49
N ALA A 143 2.93 -4.81 -26.60
CA ALA A 143 4.36 -4.94 -26.80
C ALA A 143 4.77 -5.84 -27.99
N ARG A 144 3.87 -6.70 -28.47
CA ARG A 144 4.13 -7.62 -29.58
C ARG A 144 3.71 -7.10 -30.96
N LYS A 145 2.73 -6.18 -31.00
CA LYS A 145 2.03 -5.83 -32.24
C LYS A 145 2.21 -4.37 -32.65
N LEU A 146 2.81 -3.53 -31.82
CA LEU A 146 2.82 -2.08 -32.01
C LEU A 146 4.22 -1.52 -32.20
N THR A 147 4.34 -0.49 -33.00
CA THR A 147 5.51 0.38 -33.03
C THR A 147 5.64 1.16 -31.71
N PRO A 148 6.84 1.68 -31.35
CA PRO A 148 7.00 2.52 -30.15
C PRO A 148 6.05 3.72 -30.14
N GLU A 149 5.77 4.33 -31.28
CA GLU A 149 4.87 5.49 -31.41
C GLU A 149 3.40 5.14 -31.13
N GLU A 150 2.95 3.96 -31.53
CA GLU A 150 1.61 3.46 -31.26
C GLU A 150 1.48 2.92 -29.83
N MET A 151 2.59 2.45 -29.24
CA MET A 151 2.60 1.81 -27.94
C MET A 151 2.28 2.80 -26.81
N VAL A 152 2.81 4.03 -26.86
CA VAL A 152 2.64 5.03 -25.80
C VAL A 152 1.17 5.41 -25.58
N PRO A 153 0.38 5.80 -26.62
CA PRO A 153 -1.04 6.11 -26.43
C PRO A 153 -1.86 4.94 -25.86
N LYS A 154 -1.61 3.73 -26.36
CA LYS A 154 -2.34 2.53 -25.89
C LYS A 154 -1.98 2.10 -24.46
N GLN A 155 -0.71 2.30 -24.06
CA GLN A 155 -0.32 2.08 -22.67
C GLN A 155 -0.95 3.10 -21.73
N LEU A 156 -1.06 4.37 -22.15
CA LEU A 156 -1.75 5.40 -21.38
C LEU A 156 -3.24 5.08 -21.24
N ASP A 157 -3.91 4.70 -22.31
CA ASP A 157 -5.32 4.32 -22.28
C ASP A 157 -5.57 3.12 -21.35
N SER A 158 -4.77 2.07 -21.44
CA SER A 158 -4.84 0.92 -20.53
C SER A 158 -4.57 1.33 -19.07
N ASN A 159 -3.65 2.26 -18.86
CA ASN A 159 -3.35 2.81 -17.54
C ASN A 159 -4.53 3.58 -16.96
N PHE A 160 -5.15 4.45 -17.76
CA PHE A 160 -6.34 5.20 -17.34
C PHE A 160 -7.51 4.29 -17.00
N ARG A 161 -7.80 3.28 -17.84
CA ARG A 161 -8.85 2.30 -17.53
C ARG A 161 -8.60 1.59 -16.19
N LEU A 162 -7.37 1.19 -15.92
CA LEU A 162 -7.02 0.59 -14.64
C LEU A 162 -7.23 1.57 -13.47
N MET A 163 -6.84 2.83 -13.65
CA MET A 163 -7.05 3.84 -12.62
C MET A 163 -8.54 4.09 -12.36
N GLU A 164 -9.38 4.11 -13.40
CA GLU A 164 -10.83 4.25 -13.23
C GLU A 164 -11.45 3.04 -12.51
N GLN A 165 -10.96 1.83 -12.74
CA GLN A 165 -11.38 0.66 -11.96
C GLN A 165 -11.02 0.80 -10.47
N ILE A 166 -9.82 1.31 -10.16
CA ILE A 166 -9.38 1.55 -8.78
C ILE A 166 -10.23 2.65 -8.13
N ARG A 167 -10.56 3.71 -8.85
CA ARG A 167 -11.43 4.81 -8.37
C ARG A 167 -12.85 4.34 -8.13
N ALA A 168 -13.43 3.59 -9.08
CA ALA A 168 -14.74 2.99 -8.93
C ALA A 168 -14.82 2.03 -7.73
N ARG A 169 -13.72 1.33 -7.42
CA ARG A 169 -13.64 0.50 -6.22
C ARG A 169 -13.72 1.34 -4.94
N VAL A 170 -13.12 2.52 -4.92
CA VAL A 170 -13.24 3.44 -3.76
C VAL A 170 -14.70 3.84 -3.58
N ASP A 171 -15.37 4.27 -4.64
CA ASP A 171 -16.81 4.65 -4.60
C ASP A 171 -17.74 3.50 -4.17
N ALA A 172 -17.38 2.27 -4.54
CA ALA A 172 -18.18 1.10 -4.18
C ALA A 172 -18.02 0.68 -2.71
N ILE A 173 -16.95 1.10 -2.04
CA ILE A 173 -16.61 0.62 -0.69
C ILE A 173 -16.79 1.71 0.37
N VAL A 174 -16.37 2.95 0.08
CA VAL A 174 -16.38 4.05 1.04
C VAL A 174 -17.72 4.76 1.01
N GLU A 175 -18.41 4.77 2.15
CA GLU A 175 -19.82 5.23 2.24
C GLU A 175 -19.96 6.75 2.21
N ASP A 176 -19.02 7.48 2.87
CA ASP A 176 -19.03 8.95 2.83
C ASP A 176 -18.47 9.47 1.51
N PRO A 177 -19.25 10.20 0.68
CA PRO A 177 -18.81 10.65 -0.64
C PRO A 177 -17.60 11.59 -0.60
N LYS A 178 -17.44 12.39 0.46
CA LYS A 178 -16.32 13.31 0.62
C LYS A 178 -15.03 12.54 0.88
N THR A 179 -15.09 11.57 1.76
CA THR A 179 -13.96 10.66 2.06
C THR A 179 -13.63 9.81 0.84
N ALA A 180 -14.64 9.28 0.15
CA ALA A 180 -14.44 8.52 -1.09
C ALA A 180 -13.68 9.35 -2.13
N GLU A 181 -14.13 10.58 -2.41
CA GLU A 181 -13.44 11.46 -3.37
C GLU A 181 -12.01 11.74 -2.97
N ALA A 182 -11.76 12.01 -1.70
CA ALA A 182 -10.40 12.27 -1.19
C ALA A 182 -9.46 11.05 -1.28
N LEU A 183 -10.00 9.83 -1.21
CA LEU A 183 -9.23 8.59 -1.32
C LEU A 183 -8.93 8.15 -2.76
N LYS A 184 -9.52 8.80 -3.77
CA LYS A 184 -9.29 8.47 -5.19
C LYS A 184 -7.93 8.95 -5.65
N PRO A 185 -7.05 8.07 -6.17
CA PRO A 185 -5.79 8.48 -6.74
C PRO A 185 -6.01 9.24 -8.07
N TYR A 186 -5.27 10.35 -8.23
CA TYR A 186 -5.38 11.26 -9.40
C TYR A 186 -4.13 11.25 -10.30
N TYR A 187 -3.25 10.30 -10.11
CA TYR A 187 -2.00 10.14 -10.86
C TYR A 187 -2.01 8.81 -11.64
N PRO A 188 -1.23 8.69 -12.73
CA PRO A 188 -1.15 7.44 -13.50
C PRO A 188 -0.62 6.26 -12.65
N TYR A 189 -1.19 5.08 -12.88
CA TYR A 189 -0.77 3.85 -12.19
C TYR A 189 0.72 3.61 -12.38
N GLY A 190 1.42 3.34 -11.28
CA GLY A 190 2.85 3.11 -11.27
C GLY A 190 3.70 4.36 -11.02
N CYS A 191 3.15 5.58 -11.07
CA CYS A 191 3.86 6.80 -10.65
C CYS A 191 4.19 6.79 -9.15
N LYS A 192 3.36 6.16 -8.37
CA LYS A 192 3.63 5.79 -6.97
C LYS A 192 3.54 4.28 -6.85
N ARG A 193 4.12 3.71 -5.80
CA ARG A 193 4.03 2.27 -5.54
C ARG A 193 2.56 1.86 -5.42
N PRO A 194 2.05 1.00 -6.29
CA PRO A 194 0.72 0.42 -6.13
C PRO A 194 0.64 -0.38 -4.84
N THR A 195 -0.48 -0.28 -4.14
CA THR A 195 -0.75 -1.01 -2.91
C THR A 195 -1.96 -1.91 -3.09
N PHE A 196 -2.02 -2.97 -2.31
CA PHE A 196 -3.06 -3.99 -2.39
C PHE A 196 -3.52 -4.31 -0.97
N HIS A 197 -4.79 -4.04 -0.68
CA HIS A 197 -5.35 -4.32 0.64
C HIS A 197 -6.87 -4.42 0.57
N ASP A 198 -7.44 -5.39 1.27
CA ASP A 198 -8.89 -5.60 1.23
C ASP A 198 -9.61 -4.82 2.33
N GLU A 199 -8.96 -4.56 3.48
CA GLU A 199 -9.57 -3.91 4.64
C GLU A 199 -9.32 -2.38 4.70
N TYR A 200 -8.33 -1.82 3.97
CA TYR A 200 -7.97 -0.40 4.12
C TYR A 200 -9.11 0.56 3.78
N LEU A 201 -9.79 0.37 2.65
CA LEU A 201 -10.90 1.22 2.26
C LEU A 201 -12.11 1.07 3.20
N PRO A 202 -12.55 -0.15 3.55
CA PRO A 202 -13.66 -0.34 4.50
C PRO A 202 -13.39 0.27 5.89
N THR A 203 -12.13 0.40 6.31
CA THR A 203 -11.76 1.00 7.60
C THR A 203 -12.27 2.43 7.73
N PHE A 204 -12.36 3.19 6.64
CA PHE A 204 -12.88 4.56 6.67
C PHE A 204 -14.41 4.69 6.84
N ASN A 205 -15.14 3.57 6.85
CA ASN A 205 -16.55 3.53 7.21
C ASN A 205 -16.78 3.38 8.73
N LEU A 206 -15.69 3.17 9.50
CA LEU A 206 -15.77 3.09 10.95
C LEU A 206 -15.92 4.51 11.55
N PRO A 207 -16.83 4.70 12.53
CA PRO A 207 -17.16 6.05 13.04
C PRO A 207 -16.00 6.75 13.75
N HIS A 208 -15.02 6.02 14.23
CA HIS A 208 -13.83 6.53 14.93
C HIS A 208 -12.59 6.65 14.02
N VAL A 209 -12.76 6.49 12.70
CA VAL A 209 -11.65 6.61 11.73
C VAL A 209 -11.89 7.81 10.83
N HIS A 210 -10.97 8.76 10.87
CA HIS A 210 -11.10 10.03 10.19
C HIS A 210 -9.99 10.23 9.16
N LEU A 211 -10.38 10.47 7.92
CA LEU A 211 -9.45 10.95 6.90
C LEU A 211 -9.29 12.46 7.01
N VAL A 212 -8.07 12.92 7.20
CA VAL A 212 -7.72 14.34 7.17
C VAL A 212 -6.95 14.62 5.89
N ASP A 213 -7.63 15.21 4.91
CA ASP A 213 -6.99 15.62 3.66
C ASP A 213 -6.16 16.88 3.89
N THR A 214 -4.87 16.76 3.71
CA THR A 214 -3.88 17.83 3.91
C THR A 214 -3.27 18.31 2.58
N ALA A 215 -3.89 17.95 1.45
CA ALA A 215 -3.41 18.38 0.14
C ALA A 215 -3.51 19.90 -0.04
N PRO A 216 -2.62 20.52 -0.83
CA PRO A 216 -1.45 19.92 -1.50
C PRO A 216 -0.18 19.90 -0.64
N ILE A 217 -0.17 20.58 0.51
CA ILE A 217 1.04 20.89 1.28
C ILE A 217 1.44 19.73 2.19
N GLY A 218 0.48 19.05 2.81
CA GLY A 218 0.70 18.03 3.83
C GLY A 218 0.62 18.63 5.23
N VAL A 219 1.01 17.85 6.25
CA VAL A 219 1.14 18.31 7.63
C VAL A 219 2.39 19.17 7.74
N THR A 220 2.24 20.41 8.17
CA THR A 220 3.33 21.40 8.29
C THR A 220 3.70 21.72 9.72
N ASN A 221 2.79 21.54 10.67
CA ASN A 221 3.02 21.92 12.06
C ASN A 221 2.41 20.89 13.04
N ILE A 222 3.13 20.68 14.13
CA ILE A 222 2.68 19.91 15.30
C ILE A 222 2.94 20.77 16.53
N ASN A 223 2.02 20.79 17.46
CA ASN A 223 2.20 21.43 18.75
C ASN A 223 2.19 20.41 19.90
N GLU A 224 2.18 20.89 21.14
CA GLU A 224 2.18 20.04 22.32
C GLU A 224 0.99 19.07 22.40
N ASN A 225 -0.12 19.37 21.74
CA ASN A 225 -1.37 18.62 21.79
C ASN A 225 -1.61 17.73 20.54
N GLY A 226 -0.90 17.96 19.43
CA GLY A 226 -1.05 17.17 18.22
C GLY A 226 -0.78 17.91 16.93
N VAL A 227 -1.26 17.32 15.85
CA VAL A 227 -1.13 17.89 14.50
C VAL A 227 -2.04 19.10 14.34
N MET A 228 -1.44 20.20 13.91
CA MET A 228 -2.18 21.40 13.53
C MET A 228 -2.55 21.33 12.06
N HIS A 229 -3.85 21.35 11.78
CA HIS A 229 -4.38 21.44 10.43
C HIS A 229 -5.27 22.69 10.33
N GLN A 230 -4.94 23.55 9.39
CA GLN A 230 -5.82 24.68 9.05
C GLN A 230 -6.84 24.18 8.03
N ASN A 231 -8.11 24.19 8.40
CA ASN A 231 -9.22 23.99 7.47
C ASN A 231 -9.36 25.20 6.55
#